data_6d34167bfcab6db51c5e173017d34753
#
_entry.id   6d34167bfcab6db51c5e173017d34753
#
_cell.length_a   1.000
_cell.length_b   1.000
_cell.length_c   1.000
_cell.angle_alpha   90.00
_cell.angle_beta   90.00
_cell.angle_gamma   90.00
#
_symmetry.space_group_name_H-M   'P 1'
#
loop_
_entity.id
_entity.type
_entity.pdbx_description
1 polymer ?
#
loop_
_entity_poly.entity_id
_entity_poly.type
_entity_poly.pdbx_seq_one_letter_code
_entity_poly.pdbx_strand_id
1 'polypeptide(L)'
;MKEVVQRAAPYLTGMSSEVTTYQLLDGKAASKAIRDRIATEAAEVTAHRGRPPHLAAVLVGDDGASRTYVNSKVKACAAVGFRSTLIEESADLTEEELLGMIDRMNRDPELDGFIVQLPLPKHIDEEKVTLAIDPRKDVDGFHPENIGRMVLGLPGYLPATPAGIVELLRHYGVETSGKHCVVVGRSHIVGTPMSILMSRNSEPGNCTVTITHSRTRDLSSIVRQADILIPAIGKPEFITADMVKDGAVVVDVGIHRMPDASRKSGFRLVGDVKFDEVAPKCSWISPVPGGVGPMTITSLLLNTLKAAKG
;
A
#
# COMPACT_ATOMS: atom_id res chain seq x y z
N MET A 1 -15.63 -39.90 41.05
CA MET A 1 -14.29 -40.21 41.53
C MET A 1 -13.76 -41.35 40.72
N LYS A 2 -12.89 -41.08 39.75
CA LYS A 2 -11.83 -41.94 39.24
C LYS A 2 -11.05 -41.07 38.21
N GLU A 3 -9.88 -40.67 38.66
CA GLU A 3 -8.86 -40.02 37.85
C GLU A 3 -8.47 -40.95 36.69
N VAL A 4 -8.40 -40.40 35.47
CA VAL A 4 -7.67 -41.02 34.36
C VAL A 4 -6.45 -40.12 34.07
N VAL A 5 -5.35 -40.55 34.63
CA VAL A 5 -4.02 -40.08 34.33
C VAL A 5 -3.67 -40.56 32.93
N GLN A 6 -3.61 -39.68 31.97
CA GLN A 6 -3.15 -40.00 30.63
C GLN A 6 -1.66 -39.74 30.54
N ARG A 7 -0.89 -40.80 30.39
CA ARG A 7 0.57 -40.83 30.29
C ARG A 7 1.04 -40.08 29.04
N ALA A 8 1.94 -39.13 29.28
CA ALA A 8 2.72 -38.51 28.23
C ALA A 8 3.69 -39.54 27.62
N ALA A 9 3.69 -39.63 26.31
CA ALA A 9 4.73 -40.34 25.54
C ALA A 9 5.91 -39.38 25.28
N PRO A 10 7.16 -39.77 25.52
CA PRO A 10 8.32 -39.00 25.15
C PRO A 10 8.73 -39.37 23.73
N TYR A 11 8.94 -38.39 22.87
CA TYR A 11 9.84 -38.38 21.71
C TYR A 11 9.41 -37.25 20.75
N LEU A 12 10.04 -36.09 20.90
CA LEU A 12 10.41 -35.16 19.82
C LEU A 12 11.34 -34.10 20.42
N THR A 13 12.61 -34.51 20.61
CA THR A 13 13.73 -33.59 20.77
C THR A 13 14.09 -33.04 19.40
N GLY A 14 14.15 -31.72 19.27
CA GLY A 14 14.88 -31.06 18.21
C GLY A 14 14.10 -30.25 17.20
N MET A 15 13.27 -29.31 17.66
CA MET A 15 13.05 -28.05 16.93
C MET A 15 12.95 -26.98 18.02
N SER A 16 13.99 -26.18 18.16
CA SER A 16 13.89 -24.90 18.89
C SER A 16 12.87 -24.06 18.12
N SER A 17 11.65 -24.00 18.61
CA SER A 17 10.74 -22.93 18.23
C SER A 17 11.40 -21.63 18.75
N GLU A 18 12.10 -20.94 17.88
CA GLU A 18 12.46 -19.54 18.13
C GLU A 18 11.13 -18.85 18.46
N VAL A 19 10.99 -18.45 19.71
CA VAL A 19 9.88 -17.61 20.16
C VAL A 19 10.08 -16.29 19.42
N THR A 20 9.39 -16.12 18.31
CA THR A 20 9.37 -14.85 17.58
C THR A 20 8.81 -13.80 18.54
N THR A 21 9.63 -12.84 18.92
CA THR A 21 9.28 -11.78 19.86
C THR A 21 8.41 -10.69 19.23
N TYR A 22 8.17 -10.75 17.93
CA TYR A 22 7.40 -9.79 17.14
C TYR A 22 6.22 -10.44 16.44
N GLN A 23 5.23 -9.63 16.07
CA GLN A 23 4.10 -10.03 15.26
C GLN A 23 4.23 -9.47 13.84
N LEU A 24 3.71 -10.21 12.84
CA LEU A 24 3.75 -9.76 11.46
C LEU A 24 2.49 -8.98 11.09
N LEU A 25 2.68 -7.81 10.49
CA LEU A 25 1.65 -7.10 9.74
C LEU A 25 1.53 -7.76 8.35
N ASP A 26 0.92 -8.95 8.30
CA ASP A 26 0.76 -9.73 7.07
C ASP A 26 -0.28 -9.07 6.14
N GLY A 27 0.21 -8.30 5.19
CA GLY A 27 -0.64 -7.63 4.21
C GLY A 27 -1.36 -8.58 3.26
N LYS A 28 -0.87 -9.81 3.05
CA LYS A 28 -1.59 -10.81 2.23
C LYS A 28 -2.84 -11.29 2.96
N ALA A 29 -2.72 -11.61 4.25
CA ALA A 29 -3.85 -12.03 5.07
C ALA A 29 -4.90 -10.92 5.21
N ALA A 30 -4.46 -9.70 5.57
CA ALA A 30 -5.32 -8.52 5.66
C ALA A 30 -6.01 -8.20 4.32
N SER A 31 -5.24 -8.19 3.23
CA SER A 31 -5.76 -7.98 1.87
C SER A 31 -6.83 -9.00 1.50
N LYS A 32 -6.62 -10.28 1.82
CA LYS A 32 -7.62 -11.33 1.55
C LYS A 32 -8.93 -11.05 2.27
N ALA A 33 -8.89 -10.83 3.58
CA ALA A 33 -10.08 -10.55 4.39
C ALA A 33 -10.87 -9.32 3.89
N ILE A 34 -10.16 -8.24 3.50
CA ILE A 34 -10.81 -7.04 2.97
C ILE A 34 -11.39 -7.28 1.58
N ARG A 35 -10.71 -8.03 0.71
CA ARG A 35 -11.22 -8.38 -0.64
C ARG A 35 -12.44 -9.28 -0.59
N ASP A 36 -12.53 -10.21 0.36
CA ASP A 36 -13.72 -11.03 0.56
C ASP A 36 -14.95 -10.13 0.86
N ARG A 37 -14.77 -9.08 1.66
CA ARG A 37 -15.81 -8.06 1.90
C ARG A 37 -16.10 -7.22 0.66
N ILE A 38 -15.07 -6.76 -0.06
CA ILE A 38 -15.25 -6.01 -1.32
C ILE A 38 -16.06 -6.83 -2.33
N ALA A 39 -15.80 -8.13 -2.44
CA ALA A 39 -16.54 -9.00 -3.37
C ALA A 39 -18.04 -9.07 -3.05
N THR A 40 -18.38 -9.15 -1.76
CA THR A 40 -19.79 -9.12 -1.32
C THR A 40 -20.45 -7.78 -1.69
N GLU A 41 -19.83 -6.67 -1.37
CA GLU A 41 -20.34 -5.33 -1.67
C GLU A 41 -20.40 -5.07 -3.20
N ALA A 42 -19.45 -5.61 -3.98
CA ALA A 42 -19.44 -5.52 -5.43
C ALA A 42 -20.64 -6.25 -6.07
N ALA A 43 -21.00 -7.42 -5.52
CA ALA A 43 -22.18 -8.14 -5.97
C ALA A 43 -23.47 -7.37 -5.70
N GLU A 44 -23.58 -6.70 -4.54
CA GLU A 44 -24.73 -5.83 -4.21
C GLU A 44 -24.80 -4.63 -5.17
N VAL A 45 -23.67 -3.96 -5.41
CA VAL A 45 -23.58 -2.83 -6.38
C VAL A 45 -23.97 -3.30 -7.78
N THR A 46 -23.49 -4.47 -8.19
CA THR A 46 -23.82 -5.06 -9.51
C THR A 46 -25.30 -5.33 -9.64
N ALA A 47 -25.91 -5.92 -8.62
CA ALA A 47 -27.35 -6.21 -8.60
C ALA A 47 -28.19 -4.91 -8.68
N HIS A 48 -27.75 -3.85 -8.01
CA HIS A 48 -28.49 -2.57 -8.00
C HIS A 48 -28.30 -1.77 -9.28
N ARG A 49 -27.09 -1.73 -9.85
CA ARG A 49 -26.74 -0.90 -11.03
C ARG A 49 -26.90 -1.62 -12.37
N GLY A 50 -27.03 -2.95 -12.37
CA GLY A 50 -27.04 -3.78 -13.57
C GLY A 50 -25.66 -3.97 -14.21
N ARG A 51 -24.56 -3.45 -13.58
CA ARG A 51 -23.19 -3.64 -14.03
C ARG A 51 -22.21 -3.66 -12.85
N PRO A 52 -21.09 -4.42 -12.94
CA PRO A 52 -20.08 -4.43 -11.91
C PRO A 52 -19.28 -3.12 -11.86
N PRO A 53 -18.60 -2.83 -10.73
CA PRO A 53 -17.61 -1.77 -10.68
C PRO A 53 -16.54 -1.97 -11.76
N HIS A 54 -16.11 -0.87 -12.40
CA HIS A 54 -15.20 -0.92 -13.54
C HIS A 54 -13.98 -0.04 -13.33
N LEU A 55 -12.81 -0.68 -13.28
CA LEU A 55 -11.50 -0.04 -13.20
C LEU A 55 -10.78 -0.15 -14.55
N ALA A 56 -10.26 0.96 -15.07
CA ALA A 56 -9.28 0.90 -16.15
C ALA A 56 -7.86 1.24 -15.66
N ALA A 57 -6.87 0.66 -16.32
CA ALA A 57 -5.47 0.97 -16.10
C ALA A 57 -4.78 1.24 -17.44
N VAL A 58 -4.09 2.38 -17.52
CA VAL A 58 -3.27 2.75 -18.67
C VAL A 58 -1.82 2.48 -18.32
N LEU A 59 -1.12 1.70 -19.13
CA LEU A 59 0.30 1.41 -19.05
C LEU A 59 0.98 1.95 -20.31
N VAL A 60 1.92 2.88 -20.16
CA VAL A 60 2.69 3.43 -21.27
C VAL A 60 4.13 2.92 -21.20
N GLY A 61 4.57 2.22 -22.24
CA GLY A 61 5.90 1.64 -22.34
C GLY A 61 6.03 0.24 -21.74
N ASP A 62 7.27 -0.24 -21.64
CA ASP A 62 7.60 -1.65 -21.37
C ASP A 62 8.28 -1.90 -20.02
N ASP A 63 8.09 -1.01 -19.01
CA ASP A 63 8.69 -1.26 -17.70
C ASP A 63 8.12 -2.54 -17.08
N GLY A 64 8.98 -3.53 -16.90
CA GLY A 64 8.59 -4.85 -16.40
C GLY A 64 8.05 -4.86 -14.96
N ALA A 65 8.43 -3.87 -14.14
CA ALA A 65 7.89 -3.72 -12.79
C ALA A 65 6.46 -3.17 -12.85
N SER A 66 6.23 -2.14 -13.63
CA SER A 66 4.92 -1.53 -13.89
C SER A 66 3.94 -2.56 -14.48
N ARG A 67 4.39 -3.33 -15.49
CA ARG A 67 3.60 -4.41 -16.10
C ARG A 67 3.18 -5.49 -15.08
N THR A 68 4.11 -5.92 -14.24
CA THR A 68 3.83 -6.90 -13.18
C THR A 68 2.80 -6.36 -12.18
N TYR A 69 2.91 -5.07 -11.86
CA TYR A 69 2.02 -4.42 -10.90
C TYR A 69 0.60 -4.24 -11.47
N VAL A 70 0.49 -3.78 -12.71
CA VAL A 70 -0.80 -3.65 -13.42
C VAL A 70 -1.48 -5.01 -13.59
N ASN A 71 -0.76 -6.04 -13.99
CA ASN A 71 -1.29 -7.40 -14.07
C ASN A 71 -1.84 -7.91 -12.72
N SER A 72 -1.20 -7.53 -11.62
CA SER A 72 -1.68 -7.85 -10.28
C SER A 72 -2.98 -7.10 -9.93
N LYS A 73 -3.13 -5.84 -10.38
CA LYS A 73 -4.36 -5.05 -10.25
C LYS A 73 -5.51 -5.68 -11.03
N VAL A 74 -5.28 -6.07 -12.30
CA VAL A 74 -6.28 -6.75 -13.15
C VAL A 74 -6.76 -8.07 -12.52
N LYS A 75 -5.82 -8.91 -12.04
CA LYS A 75 -6.16 -10.16 -11.34
C LYS A 75 -6.97 -9.88 -10.07
N ALA A 76 -6.64 -8.83 -9.35
CA ALA A 76 -7.36 -8.45 -8.13
C ALA A 76 -8.79 -7.98 -8.44
N CYS A 77 -9.00 -7.22 -9.52
CA CYS A 77 -10.33 -6.85 -9.99
C CYS A 77 -11.19 -8.10 -10.28
N ALA A 78 -10.65 -9.02 -11.06
CA ALA A 78 -11.36 -10.27 -11.39
C ALA A 78 -11.72 -11.07 -10.14
N ALA A 79 -10.82 -11.13 -9.15
CA ALA A 79 -11.06 -11.87 -7.91
C ALA A 79 -12.19 -11.31 -7.04
N VAL A 80 -12.55 -10.04 -7.19
CA VAL A 80 -13.64 -9.38 -6.44
C VAL A 80 -14.88 -9.09 -7.29
N GLY A 81 -14.93 -9.63 -8.52
CA GLY A 81 -16.07 -9.46 -9.42
C GLY A 81 -16.14 -8.09 -10.10
N PHE A 82 -15.05 -7.33 -10.16
CA PHE A 82 -14.97 -6.08 -10.91
C PHE A 82 -14.68 -6.36 -12.39
N ARG A 83 -15.20 -5.52 -13.26
CA ARG A 83 -14.71 -5.36 -14.63
C ARG A 83 -13.40 -4.60 -14.61
N SER A 84 -12.42 -5.02 -15.43
CA SER A 84 -11.18 -4.28 -15.62
C SER A 84 -10.85 -4.13 -17.10
N THR A 85 -10.31 -2.97 -17.48
CA THR A 85 -9.77 -2.69 -18.81
C THR A 85 -8.32 -2.32 -18.69
N LEU A 86 -7.43 -3.06 -19.36
CA LEU A 86 -6.02 -2.71 -19.50
C LEU A 86 -5.80 -2.11 -20.87
N ILE A 87 -5.24 -0.90 -20.89
CA ILE A 87 -4.82 -0.19 -22.09
C ILE A 87 -3.29 -0.14 -22.07
N GLU A 88 -2.67 -0.79 -23.02
CA GLU A 88 -1.21 -0.84 -23.16
C GLU A 88 -0.80 -0.03 -24.37
N GLU A 89 0.04 0.96 -24.14
CA GLU A 89 0.52 1.89 -25.17
C GLU A 89 2.04 1.85 -25.30
N SER A 90 2.53 2.18 -26.49
CA SER A 90 3.96 2.27 -26.77
C SER A 90 4.64 3.35 -25.91
N ALA A 91 5.93 3.16 -25.64
CA ALA A 91 6.76 4.19 -25.03
C ALA A 91 6.87 5.48 -25.88
N ASP A 92 6.55 5.40 -27.17
CA ASP A 92 6.57 6.54 -28.10
C ASP A 92 5.25 7.34 -28.11
N LEU A 93 4.24 6.91 -27.33
CA LEU A 93 2.98 7.65 -27.20
C LEU A 93 3.26 9.10 -26.79
N THR A 94 2.68 10.04 -27.50
CA THR A 94 2.86 11.46 -27.19
C THR A 94 2.01 11.88 -25.98
N GLU A 95 2.43 12.95 -25.29
CA GLU A 95 1.66 13.55 -24.20
C GLU A 95 0.26 13.95 -24.66
N GLU A 96 0.11 14.52 -25.86
CA GLU A 96 -1.18 14.94 -26.40
C GLU A 96 -2.13 13.76 -26.63
N GLU A 97 -1.63 12.65 -27.16
CA GLU A 97 -2.43 11.42 -27.37
C GLU A 97 -2.90 10.84 -26.03
N LEU A 98 -2.01 10.80 -25.01
CA LEU A 98 -2.38 10.35 -23.68
C LEU A 98 -3.43 11.26 -23.03
N LEU A 99 -3.26 12.57 -23.09
CA LEU A 99 -4.25 13.53 -22.60
C LEU A 99 -5.59 13.40 -23.31
N GLY A 100 -5.60 13.19 -24.62
CA GLY A 100 -6.81 12.91 -25.40
C GLY A 100 -7.50 11.60 -25.00
N MET A 101 -6.71 10.57 -24.61
CA MET A 101 -7.23 9.32 -24.05
C MET A 101 -7.89 9.56 -22.70
N ILE A 102 -7.23 10.27 -21.80
CA ILE A 102 -7.72 10.62 -20.46
C ILE A 102 -9.04 11.39 -20.57
N ASP A 103 -9.15 12.35 -21.49
CA ASP A 103 -10.39 13.10 -21.72
C ASP A 103 -11.55 12.19 -22.14
N ARG A 104 -11.31 11.20 -23.02
CA ARG A 104 -12.33 10.18 -23.38
C ARG A 104 -12.73 9.33 -22.16
N MET A 105 -11.75 8.89 -21.35
CA MET A 105 -12.00 8.08 -20.17
C MET A 105 -12.76 8.86 -19.08
N ASN A 106 -12.48 10.15 -18.92
CA ASN A 106 -13.23 11.03 -18.02
C ASN A 106 -14.73 11.10 -18.38
N ARG A 107 -15.05 11.07 -19.67
CA ARG A 107 -16.44 11.14 -20.17
C ARG A 107 -17.15 9.80 -20.28
N ASP A 108 -16.44 8.69 -20.15
CA ASP A 108 -17.03 7.36 -20.26
C ASP A 108 -17.88 7.02 -19.02
N PRO A 109 -19.24 6.92 -19.15
CA PRO A 109 -20.13 6.60 -18.04
C PRO A 109 -20.01 5.15 -17.56
N GLU A 110 -19.44 4.26 -18.39
CA GLU A 110 -19.22 2.86 -18.02
C GLU A 110 -17.98 2.65 -17.14
N LEU A 111 -17.16 3.69 -17.01
CA LEU A 111 -15.92 3.64 -16.26
C LEU A 111 -16.09 4.34 -14.90
N ASP A 112 -15.94 3.60 -13.80
CA ASP A 112 -16.08 4.16 -12.45
C ASP A 112 -14.81 4.85 -11.98
N GLY A 113 -13.63 4.36 -12.38
CA GLY A 113 -12.36 4.98 -12.11
C GLY A 113 -11.26 4.42 -12.97
N PHE A 114 -10.16 5.15 -13.05
CA PHE A 114 -8.98 4.67 -13.77
C PHE A 114 -7.69 5.19 -13.16
N ILE A 115 -6.62 4.56 -13.56
CA ILE A 115 -5.25 4.93 -13.20
C ILE A 115 -4.40 5.05 -14.44
N VAL A 116 -3.43 5.94 -14.42
CA VAL A 116 -2.29 5.97 -15.34
C VAL A 116 -1.09 5.50 -14.56
N GLN A 117 -0.55 4.33 -14.92
CA GLN A 117 0.52 3.69 -14.15
C GLN A 117 1.83 4.48 -14.26
N LEU A 118 2.34 4.92 -13.13
CA LEU A 118 3.65 5.59 -13.02
C LEU A 118 4.78 4.56 -12.84
N PRO A 119 6.03 4.89 -13.23
CA PRO A 119 6.43 6.11 -13.92
C PRO A 119 6.05 6.14 -15.40
N LEU A 120 5.93 7.35 -15.96
CA LEU A 120 5.73 7.56 -17.39
C LEU A 120 7.07 7.75 -18.14
N PRO A 121 7.09 7.60 -19.47
CA PRO A 121 8.23 8.01 -20.29
C PRO A 121 8.60 9.49 -20.04
N LYS A 122 9.89 9.81 -20.05
CA LYS A 122 10.44 11.13 -19.65
C LYS A 122 9.90 12.34 -20.43
N HIS A 123 9.37 12.12 -21.64
CA HIS A 123 8.81 13.18 -22.47
C HIS A 123 7.35 13.51 -22.12
N ILE A 124 6.73 12.77 -21.23
CA ILE A 124 5.37 12.99 -20.75
C ILE A 124 5.44 13.57 -19.33
N ASP A 125 4.76 14.68 -19.11
CA ASP A 125 4.69 15.36 -17.82
C ASP A 125 3.66 14.67 -16.91
N GLU A 126 4.14 13.95 -15.87
CA GLU A 126 3.29 13.24 -14.91
C GLU A 126 2.34 14.17 -14.14
N GLU A 127 2.71 15.43 -13.91
CA GLU A 127 1.86 16.41 -13.24
C GLU A 127 0.67 16.81 -14.12
N LYS A 128 0.91 17.10 -15.40
CA LYS A 128 -0.16 17.38 -16.36
C LYS A 128 -1.11 16.20 -16.51
N VAL A 129 -0.57 14.99 -16.58
CA VAL A 129 -1.37 13.76 -16.68
C VAL A 129 -2.25 13.61 -15.44
N THR A 130 -1.70 13.79 -14.24
CA THR A 130 -2.45 13.70 -12.99
C THR A 130 -3.56 14.75 -12.93
N LEU A 131 -3.29 15.99 -13.34
CA LEU A 131 -4.26 17.08 -13.36
C LEU A 131 -5.36 16.92 -14.41
N ALA A 132 -5.12 16.15 -15.46
CA ALA A 132 -6.11 15.89 -16.51
C ALA A 132 -7.15 14.83 -16.10
N ILE A 133 -6.88 14.02 -15.09
CA ILE A 133 -7.83 13.02 -14.58
C ILE A 133 -8.97 13.72 -13.83
N ASP A 134 -10.23 13.38 -14.12
CA ASP A 134 -11.36 13.86 -13.30
C ASP A 134 -11.19 13.36 -11.85
N PRO A 135 -11.19 14.27 -10.84
CA PRO A 135 -11.03 13.87 -9.43
C PRO A 135 -12.01 12.79 -8.97
N ARG A 136 -13.19 12.71 -9.61
CA ARG A 136 -14.22 11.69 -9.33
C ARG A 136 -13.88 10.32 -9.88
N LYS A 137 -12.90 10.23 -10.79
CA LYS A 137 -12.39 8.98 -11.40
C LYS A 137 -10.94 8.66 -11.03
N ASP A 138 -10.28 9.57 -10.28
CA ASP A 138 -8.92 9.40 -9.75
C ASP A 138 -8.92 8.42 -8.56
N VAL A 139 -9.06 7.14 -8.84
CA VAL A 139 -9.10 6.10 -7.79
C VAL A 139 -7.72 5.76 -7.20
N ASP A 140 -6.62 6.26 -7.76
CA ASP A 140 -5.31 6.26 -7.11
C ASP A 140 -5.20 7.35 -6.01
N GLY A 141 -6.04 8.39 -6.07
CA GLY A 141 -6.12 9.46 -5.07
C GLY A 141 -4.99 10.47 -5.13
N PHE A 142 -4.38 10.71 -6.30
CA PHE A 142 -3.24 11.62 -6.46
C PHE A 142 -3.63 13.01 -6.94
N HIS A 143 -4.85 13.19 -7.45
CA HIS A 143 -5.31 14.50 -7.90
C HIS A 143 -5.32 15.51 -6.73
N PRO A 144 -4.85 16.75 -6.93
CA PRO A 144 -4.77 17.76 -5.87
C PRO A 144 -6.10 18.01 -5.15
N GLU A 145 -7.23 17.89 -5.82
CA GLU A 145 -8.55 17.98 -5.18
C GLU A 145 -8.76 16.87 -4.16
N ASN A 146 -8.43 15.61 -4.48
CA ASN A 146 -8.53 14.49 -3.54
C ASN A 146 -7.55 14.64 -2.38
N ILE A 147 -6.32 15.11 -2.64
CA ILE A 147 -5.35 15.44 -1.59
C ILE A 147 -5.88 16.56 -0.68
N GLY A 148 -6.43 17.64 -1.24
CA GLY A 148 -7.03 18.72 -0.46
C GLY A 148 -8.21 18.25 0.41
N ARG A 149 -9.10 17.42 -0.17
CA ARG A 149 -10.21 16.78 0.56
C ARG A 149 -9.70 15.88 1.69
N MET A 150 -8.64 15.10 1.42
CA MET A 150 -8.00 14.29 2.45
C MET A 150 -7.46 15.15 3.60
N VAL A 151 -6.77 16.26 3.34
CA VAL A 151 -6.24 17.17 4.36
C VAL A 151 -7.37 17.73 5.24
N LEU A 152 -8.48 18.11 4.62
CA LEU A 152 -9.63 18.71 5.31
C LEU A 152 -10.57 17.67 5.93
N GLY A 153 -10.32 16.38 5.77
CA GLY A 153 -11.21 15.32 6.26
C GLY A 153 -12.54 15.22 5.50
N LEU A 154 -12.60 15.77 4.30
CA LEU A 154 -13.78 15.73 3.43
C LEU A 154 -13.84 14.38 2.64
N PRO A 155 -15.02 13.96 2.18
CA PRO A 155 -15.16 12.79 1.32
C PRO A 155 -14.35 12.95 0.03
N GLY A 156 -13.53 11.95 -0.32
CA GLY A 156 -12.68 11.92 -1.50
C GLY A 156 -11.97 10.57 -1.57
N TYR A 157 -11.13 10.37 -2.57
CA TYR A 157 -10.27 9.18 -2.63
C TYR A 157 -8.96 9.45 -1.90
N LEU A 158 -8.50 8.46 -1.18
CA LEU A 158 -7.22 8.52 -0.47
C LEU A 158 -6.13 7.90 -1.35
N PRO A 159 -4.89 8.41 -1.33
CA PRO A 159 -3.77 7.77 -1.98
C PRO A 159 -3.66 6.29 -1.59
N ALA A 160 -3.62 5.40 -2.59
CA ALA A 160 -3.85 3.97 -2.39
C ALA A 160 -2.86 3.32 -1.40
N THR A 161 -1.56 3.66 -1.47
CA THR A 161 -0.56 3.09 -0.54
C THR A 161 -0.75 3.59 0.90
N PRO A 162 -0.87 4.89 1.18
CA PRO A 162 -1.18 5.38 2.53
C PRO A 162 -2.50 4.83 3.09
N ALA A 163 -3.56 4.78 2.29
CA ALA A 163 -4.82 4.18 2.70
C ALA A 163 -4.68 2.69 3.04
N GLY A 164 -3.88 1.96 2.24
CA GLY A 164 -3.56 0.55 2.50
C GLY A 164 -2.82 0.33 3.81
N ILE A 165 -1.92 1.22 4.19
CA ILE A 165 -1.23 1.18 5.48
C ILE A 165 -2.22 1.42 6.63
N VAL A 166 -3.12 2.40 6.51
CA VAL A 166 -4.17 2.65 7.50
C VAL A 166 -5.08 1.42 7.67
N GLU A 167 -5.50 0.78 6.56
CA GLU A 167 -6.29 -0.44 6.60
C GLU A 167 -5.52 -1.62 7.21
N LEU A 168 -4.22 -1.73 6.97
CA LEU A 168 -3.35 -2.75 7.57
C LEU A 168 -3.28 -2.57 9.10
N LEU A 169 -3.02 -1.36 9.57
CA LEU A 169 -2.97 -1.04 11.00
C LEU A 169 -4.34 -1.30 11.66
N ARG A 170 -5.44 -0.93 11.01
CA ARG A 170 -6.81 -1.19 11.47
C ARG A 170 -7.10 -2.69 11.58
N HIS A 171 -6.71 -3.46 10.57
CA HIS A 171 -6.96 -4.91 10.54
C HIS A 171 -6.32 -5.63 11.72
N TYR A 172 -5.13 -5.22 12.11
CA TYR A 172 -4.41 -5.80 13.24
C TYR A 172 -4.68 -5.11 14.59
N GLY A 173 -5.55 -4.12 14.63
CA GLY A 173 -5.89 -3.41 15.87
C GLY A 173 -4.69 -2.68 16.48
N VAL A 174 -3.77 -2.18 15.66
CA VAL A 174 -2.61 -1.43 16.13
C VAL A 174 -3.07 -0.12 16.73
N GLU A 175 -2.76 0.08 18.02
CA GLU A 175 -3.06 1.34 18.71
C GLU A 175 -2.18 2.46 18.18
N THR A 176 -2.81 3.52 17.67
CA THR A 176 -2.11 4.67 17.07
C THR A 176 -2.31 5.98 17.86
N SER A 177 -3.39 6.08 18.62
CA SER A 177 -3.74 7.29 19.36
C SER A 177 -2.68 7.65 20.40
N GLY A 178 -2.22 8.91 20.37
CA GLY A 178 -1.20 9.43 21.27
C GLY A 178 0.23 8.92 21.00
N LYS A 179 0.44 8.06 19.99
CA LYS A 179 1.76 7.55 19.62
C LYS A 179 2.57 8.57 18.81
N HIS A 180 3.89 8.48 18.89
CA HIS A 180 4.79 9.22 18.02
C HIS A 180 5.03 8.42 16.74
N CYS A 181 4.51 8.91 15.61
CA CYS A 181 4.73 8.32 14.30
C CYS A 181 5.83 9.08 13.55
N VAL A 182 6.87 8.37 13.12
CA VAL A 182 7.92 8.95 12.26
C VAL A 182 7.77 8.38 10.86
N VAL A 183 7.53 9.28 9.90
CA VAL A 183 7.47 8.95 8.46
C VAL A 183 8.80 9.35 7.83
N VAL A 184 9.53 8.39 7.26
CA VAL A 184 10.82 8.64 6.61
C VAL A 184 10.64 8.68 5.11
N GLY A 185 10.53 9.88 4.57
CA GLY A 185 10.21 10.19 3.18
C GLY A 185 9.12 11.26 3.09
N ARG A 186 9.13 12.05 2.01
CA ARG A 186 8.15 13.13 1.81
C ARG A 186 7.62 13.19 0.37
N SER A 187 7.57 12.05 -0.29
CA SER A 187 6.96 11.96 -1.62
C SER A 187 5.48 12.33 -1.57
N HIS A 188 4.95 12.86 -2.67
CA HIS A 188 3.53 13.20 -2.79
C HIS A 188 2.63 11.96 -2.82
N ILE A 189 3.19 10.80 -3.20
CA ILE A 189 2.42 9.55 -3.33
C ILE A 189 2.38 8.73 -2.03
N VAL A 190 3.35 8.91 -1.11
CA VAL A 190 3.38 8.14 0.17
C VAL A 190 3.67 9.03 1.37
N GLY A 191 4.86 9.64 1.47
CA GLY A 191 5.33 10.24 2.72
C GLY A 191 4.45 11.38 3.22
N THR A 192 4.14 12.35 2.37
CA THR A 192 3.28 13.48 2.72
C THR A 192 1.85 13.03 3.06
N PRO A 193 1.13 12.28 2.21
CA PRO A 193 -0.21 11.83 2.55
C PRO A 193 -0.24 10.92 3.79
N MET A 194 0.79 10.09 4.00
CA MET A 194 0.87 9.24 5.19
C MET A 194 0.97 10.05 6.47
N SER A 195 1.78 11.12 6.48
CA SER A 195 1.91 12.01 7.63
C SER A 195 0.58 12.69 7.99
N ILE A 196 -0.20 13.06 6.99
CA ILE A 196 -1.53 13.64 7.16
C ILE A 196 -2.49 12.59 7.74
N LEU A 197 -2.55 11.38 7.17
CA LEU A 197 -3.47 10.34 7.62
C LEU A 197 -3.18 9.92 9.07
N MET A 198 -1.91 9.79 9.45
CA MET A 198 -1.54 9.41 10.82
C MET A 198 -1.79 10.52 11.85
N SER A 199 -1.80 11.80 11.44
CA SER A 199 -2.11 12.92 12.34
C SER A 199 -3.60 13.24 12.46
N ARG A 200 -4.47 12.69 11.57
CA ARG A 200 -5.91 12.98 11.57
C ARG A 200 -6.59 12.50 12.85
N ASN A 201 -7.66 13.21 13.24
CA ASN A 201 -8.57 12.77 14.30
C ASN A 201 -9.42 11.58 13.80
N SER A 202 -8.84 10.40 13.79
CA SER A 202 -9.43 9.13 13.32
C SER A 202 -8.70 7.93 13.92
N GLU A 203 -9.27 6.74 13.85
CA GLU A 203 -8.63 5.47 14.22
C GLU A 203 -8.56 4.53 13.00
N PRO A 204 -7.37 4.14 12.56
CA PRO A 204 -6.01 4.62 12.93
C PRO A 204 -5.80 6.11 12.61
N GLY A 205 -4.96 6.77 13.40
CA GLY A 205 -4.66 8.20 13.36
C GLY A 205 -4.30 8.71 14.74
N ASN A 206 -4.62 9.98 15.05
CA ASN A 206 -4.38 10.63 16.34
C ASN A 206 -2.92 10.55 16.82
N CYS A 207 -1.96 10.41 15.89
CA CYS A 207 -0.53 10.40 16.21
C CYS A 207 0.03 11.83 16.28
N THR A 208 1.07 12.02 17.11
CA THR A 208 2.04 13.10 16.86
C THR A 208 2.97 12.64 15.74
N VAL A 209 3.03 13.38 14.63
CA VAL A 209 3.77 12.93 13.44
C VAL A 209 5.00 13.78 13.18
N THR A 210 6.14 13.13 13.00
CA THR A 210 7.36 13.73 12.47
C THR A 210 7.64 13.20 11.07
N ILE A 211 7.66 14.09 10.08
CA ILE A 211 8.08 13.75 8.72
C ILE A 211 9.55 14.08 8.54
N THR A 212 10.33 13.13 8.00
CA THR A 212 11.76 13.28 7.76
C THR A 212 12.09 13.08 6.28
N HIS A 213 13.26 13.54 5.86
CA HIS A 213 13.68 13.51 4.45
C HIS A 213 15.22 13.58 4.31
N SER A 214 15.73 13.55 3.10
CA SER A 214 17.17 13.54 2.79
C SER A 214 17.97 14.75 3.32
N ARG A 215 17.30 15.82 3.77
CA ARG A 215 17.93 16.99 4.38
C ARG A 215 17.77 17.03 5.91
N THR A 216 17.13 16.05 6.51
CA THR A 216 16.96 15.94 7.96
C THR A 216 18.34 15.66 8.60
N ARG A 217 18.71 16.49 9.58
CA ARG A 217 19.92 16.28 10.37
C ARG A 217 19.65 15.24 11.44
N ASP A 218 20.65 14.44 11.76
CA ASP A 218 20.58 13.38 12.79
C ASP A 218 19.31 12.51 12.67
N LEU A 219 19.08 11.98 11.46
CA LEU A 219 17.93 11.16 11.15
C LEU A 219 17.76 9.99 12.13
N SER A 220 18.86 9.31 12.49
CA SER A 220 18.85 8.15 13.40
C SER A 220 18.27 8.48 14.77
N SER A 221 18.60 9.66 15.33
CA SER A 221 18.07 10.09 16.62
C SER A 221 16.55 10.32 16.58
N ILE A 222 16.04 10.85 15.47
CA ILE A 222 14.60 11.08 15.28
C ILE A 222 13.89 9.74 15.11
N VAL A 223 14.42 8.85 14.27
CA VAL A 223 13.81 7.54 13.99
C VAL A 223 13.72 6.69 15.26
N ARG A 224 14.74 6.73 16.13
CA ARG A 224 14.73 6.02 17.43
C ARG A 224 13.62 6.46 18.40
N GLN A 225 12.98 7.59 18.17
CA GLN A 225 11.88 8.06 19.02
C GLN A 225 10.52 7.51 18.58
N ALA A 226 10.46 6.84 17.42
CA ALA A 226 9.21 6.39 16.84
C ALA A 226 8.59 5.24 17.64
N ASP A 227 7.34 5.38 18.05
CA ASP A 227 6.47 4.28 18.44
C ASP A 227 5.96 3.54 17.19
N ILE A 228 5.70 4.32 16.13
CA ILE A 228 5.30 3.82 14.81
C ILE A 228 6.28 4.40 13.78
N LEU A 229 6.99 3.53 13.07
CA LEU A 229 7.95 3.92 12.04
C LEU A 229 7.45 3.50 10.66
N ILE A 230 7.39 4.46 9.72
CA ILE A 230 6.94 4.23 8.34
C ILE A 230 8.04 4.67 7.38
N PRO A 231 9.00 3.78 7.05
CA PRO A 231 10.02 4.04 6.04
C PRO A 231 9.41 4.03 4.64
N ALA A 232 9.65 5.10 3.88
CA ALA A 232 9.24 5.28 2.49
C ALA A 232 10.32 6.08 1.73
N ILE A 233 11.57 5.60 1.85
CA ILE A 233 12.79 6.29 1.40
C ILE A 233 13.16 5.89 -0.02
N GLY A 234 12.84 4.65 -0.40
CA GLY A 234 13.29 4.06 -1.65
C GLY A 234 14.77 3.67 -1.65
N LYS A 235 15.30 3.27 -0.48
CA LYS A 235 16.69 2.78 -0.31
C LYS A 235 16.69 1.43 0.37
N PRO A 236 17.20 0.38 -0.30
CA PRO A 236 17.16 -0.97 0.24
C PRO A 236 17.92 -1.08 1.58
N GLU A 237 17.29 -1.70 2.56
CA GLU A 237 17.87 -2.05 3.87
C GLU A 237 18.53 -0.87 4.61
N PHE A 238 18.04 0.36 4.39
CA PHE A 238 18.61 1.57 4.97
C PHE A 238 18.33 1.70 6.48
N ILE A 239 17.17 1.27 6.95
CA ILE A 239 16.81 1.28 8.38
C ILE A 239 17.38 0.06 9.05
N THR A 240 18.29 0.27 10.00
CA THR A 240 18.99 -0.75 10.76
C THR A 240 18.52 -0.82 12.22
N ALA A 241 18.89 -1.88 12.94
CA ALA A 241 18.40 -2.11 14.31
C ALA A 241 18.76 -0.99 15.30
N ASP A 242 19.91 -0.34 15.13
CA ASP A 242 20.35 0.79 15.97
C ASP A 242 19.51 2.06 15.77
N MET A 243 18.73 2.12 14.68
CA MET A 243 17.81 3.23 14.39
C MET A 243 16.40 3.00 14.94
N VAL A 244 16.06 1.81 15.45
CA VAL A 244 14.68 1.47 15.82
C VAL A 244 14.55 1.30 17.33
N LYS A 245 13.53 1.89 17.92
CA LYS A 245 13.15 1.75 19.32
C LYS A 245 12.64 0.34 19.60
N ASP A 246 12.96 -0.21 20.75
CA ASP A 246 12.43 -1.50 21.19
C ASP A 246 10.91 -1.39 21.39
N GLY A 247 10.18 -2.39 20.88
CA GLY A 247 8.72 -2.42 20.90
C GLY A 247 8.03 -1.57 19.82
N ALA A 248 8.78 -0.95 18.90
CA ALA A 248 8.18 -0.14 17.84
C ALA A 248 7.31 -0.98 16.88
N VAL A 249 6.31 -0.33 16.28
CA VAL A 249 5.59 -0.83 15.10
C VAL A 249 6.29 -0.32 13.86
N VAL A 250 6.71 -1.22 12.95
CA VAL A 250 7.43 -0.85 11.72
C VAL A 250 6.63 -1.26 10.49
N VAL A 251 6.27 -0.27 9.66
CA VAL A 251 5.53 -0.50 8.41
C VAL A 251 6.43 -0.14 7.23
N ASP A 252 7.15 -1.11 6.69
CA ASP A 252 8.08 -0.93 5.58
C ASP A 252 7.33 -0.79 4.26
N VAL A 253 7.46 0.37 3.61
CA VAL A 253 6.85 0.68 2.32
C VAL A 253 7.76 0.35 1.14
N GLY A 254 9.07 0.21 1.41
CA GLY A 254 10.08 -0.06 0.38
C GLY A 254 9.85 -1.38 -0.34
N ILE A 255 10.19 -1.41 -1.62
CA ILE A 255 10.29 -2.64 -2.40
C ILE A 255 11.42 -2.52 -3.44
N HIS A 256 12.42 -3.37 -3.31
CA HIS A 256 13.61 -3.33 -4.15
C HIS A 256 13.97 -4.72 -4.65
N ARG A 257 14.42 -4.82 -5.89
CA ARG A 257 14.99 -6.04 -6.46
C ARG A 257 16.50 -6.05 -6.23
N MET A 258 16.95 -6.93 -5.35
CA MET A 258 18.38 -7.15 -5.09
C MET A 258 18.85 -8.42 -5.79
N PRO A 259 19.99 -8.39 -6.51
CA PRO A 259 20.54 -9.59 -7.12
C PRO A 259 20.71 -10.71 -6.09
N ASP A 260 20.29 -11.92 -6.46
CA ASP A 260 20.41 -13.11 -5.60
C ASP A 260 20.51 -14.36 -6.48
N ALA A 261 21.73 -14.84 -6.66
CA ALA A 261 22.02 -16.00 -7.49
C ALA A 261 21.47 -17.33 -6.92
N SER A 262 21.08 -17.36 -5.63
CA SER A 262 20.46 -18.53 -5.00
C SER A 262 18.99 -18.72 -5.41
N ARG A 263 18.36 -17.69 -5.95
CA ARG A 263 16.97 -17.70 -6.38
C ARG A 263 16.85 -18.00 -7.87
N LYS A 264 15.88 -18.83 -8.24
CA LYS A 264 15.58 -19.12 -9.66
C LYS A 264 15.26 -17.85 -10.48
N SER A 265 14.72 -16.81 -9.83
CA SER A 265 14.43 -15.51 -10.45
C SER A 265 15.66 -14.63 -10.62
N GLY A 266 16.83 -15.00 -10.08
CA GLY A 266 18.05 -14.19 -10.05
C GLY A 266 18.01 -13.00 -9.09
N PHE A 267 16.93 -12.80 -8.32
CA PHE A 267 16.79 -11.69 -7.39
C PHE A 267 15.92 -12.04 -6.16
N ARG A 268 16.13 -11.31 -5.08
CA ARG A 268 15.24 -11.25 -3.91
C ARG A 268 14.60 -9.87 -3.78
N LEU A 269 13.43 -9.83 -3.18
CA LEU A 269 12.77 -8.56 -2.82
C LEU A 269 13.13 -8.21 -1.38
N VAL A 270 13.50 -6.94 -1.16
CA VAL A 270 13.75 -6.37 0.16
C VAL A 270 13.04 -5.02 0.28
N GLY A 271 12.84 -4.57 1.51
CA GLY A 271 12.29 -3.26 1.80
C GLY A 271 13.35 -2.19 2.05
N ASP A 272 12.90 -1.07 2.61
CA ASP A 272 13.78 -0.02 3.14
C ASP A 272 14.38 -0.42 4.51
N VAL A 273 13.81 -1.45 5.15
CA VAL A 273 14.23 -1.95 6.48
C VAL A 273 15.08 -3.20 6.33
N LYS A 274 16.17 -3.28 7.09
CA LYS A 274 16.97 -4.49 7.23
C LYS A 274 16.24 -5.46 8.15
N PHE A 275 15.31 -6.21 7.58
CA PHE A 275 14.27 -6.95 8.28
C PHE A 275 14.80 -7.86 9.40
N ASP A 276 15.79 -8.70 9.09
CA ASP A 276 16.30 -9.72 10.02
C ASP A 276 16.92 -9.12 11.30
N GLU A 277 17.47 -7.89 11.22
CA GLU A 277 18.05 -7.18 12.36
C GLU A 277 17.01 -6.36 13.13
N VAL A 278 16.02 -5.83 12.43
CA VAL A 278 15.01 -4.91 13.01
C VAL A 278 13.84 -5.68 13.60
N ALA A 279 13.41 -6.77 13.00
CA ALA A 279 12.24 -7.51 13.43
C ALA A 279 12.28 -7.94 14.90
N PRO A 280 13.40 -8.45 15.45
CA PRO A 280 13.48 -8.84 16.87
C PRO A 280 13.25 -7.69 17.87
N LYS A 281 13.37 -6.43 17.43
CA LYS A 281 13.13 -5.24 18.25
C LYS A 281 11.68 -4.75 18.23
N CYS A 282 10.90 -5.21 17.25
CA CYS A 282 9.56 -4.70 16.99
C CYS A 282 8.50 -5.41 17.84
N SER A 283 7.39 -4.71 18.13
CA SER A 283 6.12 -5.36 18.50
C SER A 283 5.40 -5.87 17.26
N TRP A 284 5.40 -5.07 16.19
CA TRP A 284 4.83 -5.40 14.89
C TRP A 284 5.77 -4.97 13.77
N ILE A 285 5.86 -5.76 12.71
CA ILE A 285 6.62 -5.39 11.52
C ILE A 285 5.98 -5.95 10.26
N SER A 286 5.95 -5.16 9.17
CA SER A 286 5.49 -5.65 7.87
C SER A 286 6.61 -6.33 7.10
N PRO A 287 6.38 -7.52 6.51
CA PRO A 287 7.37 -8.20 5.69
C PRO A 287 7.44 -7.60 4.28
N VAL A 288 8.60 -7.71 3.63
CA VAL A 288 8.76 -7.42 2.20
C VAL A 288 9.37 -8.64 1.50
N PRO A 289 8.63 -9.24 0.55
CA PRO A 289 7.30 -8.91 0.07
C PRO A 289 6.19 -9.42 1.01
N GLY A 290 5.00 -8.85 0.86
CA GLY A 290 3.78 -9.37 1.50
C GLY A 290 3.16 -8.48 2.57
N GLY A 291 3.79 -7.35 2.91
CA GLY A 291 3.24 -6.31 3.79
C GLY A 291 2.39 -5.29 3.03
N VAL A 292 2.95 -4.11 2.76
CA VAL A 292 2.22 -2.96 2.17
C VAL A 292 1.73 -3.20 0.74
N GLY A 293 2.50 -3.87 -0.12
CA GLY A 293 2.16 -4.02 -1.54
C GLY A 293 0.75 -4.60 -1.81
N PRO A 294 0.35 -5.73 -1.20
CA PRO A 294 -1.01 -6.25 -1.33
C PRO A 294 -2.11 -5.27 -0.87
N MET A 295 -1.82 -4.46 0.14
CA MET A 295 -2.75 -3.47 0.68
C MET A 295 -2.96 -2.28 -0.24
N THR A 296 -1.92 -1.84 -0.97
CA THR A 296 -2.04 -0.81 -2.01
C THR A 296 -3.08 -1.20 -3.07
N ILE A 297 -3.00 -2.44 -3.58
CA ILE A 297 -3.98 -2.94 -4.56
C ILE A 297 -5.38 -3.02 -3.95
N THR A 298 -5.48 -3.46 -2.70
CA THR A 298 -6.77 -3.55 -2.01
C THR A 298 -7.42 -2.18 -1.80
N SER A 299 -6.62 -1.16 -1.49
CA SER A 299 -7.12 0.23 -1.36
C SER A 299 -7.58 0.81 -2.70
N LEU A 300 -6.91 0.48 -3.79
CA LEU A 300 -7.38 0.84 -5.13
C LEU A 300 -8.76 0.23 -5.41
N LEU A 301 -8.98 -1.04 -5.03
CA LEU A 301 -10.30 -1.68 -5.16
C LEU A 301 -11.35 -1.00 -4.27
N LEU A 302 -11.02 -0.59 -3.04
CA LEU A 302 -11.91 0.15 -2.15
C LEU A 302 -12.31 1.51 -2.77
N ASN A 303 -11.36 2.25 -3.33
CA ASN A 303 -11.64 3.51 -4.02
C ASN A 303 -12.53 3.28 -5.25
N THR A 304 -12.25 2.23 -6.05
CA THR A 304 -13.08 1.88 -7.22
C THR A 304 -14.50 1.48 -6.81
N LEU A 305 -14.65 0.70 -5.74
CA LEU A 305 -15.96 0.35 -5.20
C LEU A 305 -16.72 1.58 -4.72
N LYS A 306 -16.03 2.50 -4.05
CA LYS A 306 -16.59 3.78 -3.60
C LYS A 306 -17.06 4.62 -4.80
N ALA A 307 -16.26 4.71 -5.86
CA ALA A 307 -16.63 5.40 -7.10
C ALA A 307 -17.87 4.78 -7.74
N ALA A 308 -17.99 3.46 -7.70
CA ALA A 308 -19.15 2.75 -8.24
C ALA A 308 -20.45 2.94 -7.42
N LYS A 309 -20.34 3.31 -6.16
CA LYS A 309 -21.50 3.59 -5.28
C LYS A 309 -22.06 5.01 -5.46
N GLY A 310 -21.27 5.97 -5.96
CA GLY A 310 -21.59 7.38 -6.15
C GLY A 310 -21.22 8.22 -4.95
#